data_e0677cbffd42ec8d57ecd7607384f6fb
#
_entry.id   e0677cbffd42ec8d57ecd7607384f6fb
#
_cell.length_a   1.000
_cell.length_b   1.000
_cell.length_c   1.000
_cell.angle_alpha   90.00
_cell.angle_beta   90.00
_cell.angle_gamma   90.00
#
_symmetry.space_group_name_H-M   'P 1'
#
loop_
_entity.id
_entity.type
_entity.pdbx_description
1 polymer ?
#
loop_
_entity_poly.entity_id
_entity_poly.type
_entity_poly.pdbx_seq_one_letter_code
_entity_poly.pdbx_strand_id
1 'polypeptide(L)'
;MNKDVIISCAVTGSGDTVDKHPAIPVTPKQIADAAIEAASAGAAIAHMHVRDPETGKGCRDDEMYKEVVSRIKDSGTDVIINLTSGMGGDIEIGPEDDLMKFGPNTDFVNALERLSHVEKILPDICSLDCGTLNFGDGNMIYVSTPEQLRLGAKRIQELGVKPELEIFDTGHMWFANRMHEEGLLDDPALFQICLGIPYGAPANTSSMKNMVDMLPPGSNWAAFGIGAMQMPMVAQAVLLGGNVRVGLEDNLYLEKGVYASNGSLVEKASTIINSLGASVMNVSDARKKLGLKN
;
A
#
# COMPACT_ATOMS: atom_id res chain seq x y z
N MET A 1 -12.85 -1.98 18.95
CA MET A 1 -11.39 -1.77 19.02
C MET A 1 -10.68 -3.08 18.73
N ASN A 2 -9.70 -3.08 17.84
CA ASN A 2 -8.85 -4.24 17.59
C ASN A 2 -7.89 -4.44 18.79
N LYS A 3 -7.70 -5.68 19.21
CA LYS A 3 -6.79 -6.02 20.33
C LYS A 3 -5.48 -6.62 19.83
N ASP A 4 -5.48 -7.21 18.65
CA ASP A 4 -4.33 -7.87 18.03
C ASP A 4 -4.11 -7.25 16.63
N VAL A 5 -3.21 -6.26 16.57
CA VAL A 5 -3.06 -5.33 15.46
C VAL A 5 -1.88 -5.72 14.57
N ILE A 6 -2.14 -5.91 13.29
CA ILE A 6 -1.10 -6.06 12.26
C ILE A 6 -0.55 -4.67 11.92
N ILE A 7 0.78 -4.53 11.89
CA ILE A 7 1.44 -3.36 11.33
C ILE A 7 1.96 -3.72 9.94
N SER A 8 1.51 -2.99 8.92
CA SER A 8 2.10 -2.96 7.58
C SER A 8 3.05 -1.76 7.50
N CYS A 9 4.24 -1.94 6.91
CA CYS A 9 5.16 -0.86 6.64
C CYS A 9 5.35 -0.68 5.13
N ALA A 10 4.94 0.47 4.62
CA ALA A 10 5.16 0.89 3.24
C ALA A 10 6.51 1.62 3.17
N VAL A 11 7.57 0.88 2.81
CA VAL A 11 8.95 1.32 3.00
C VAL A 11 9.40 2.37 1.99
N THR A 12 8.83 2.37 0.79
CA THR A 12 9.02 3.38 -0.26
C THR A 12 7.87 3.29 -1.25
N GLY A 13 7.40 4.41 -1.75
CA GLY A 13 6.38 4.50 -2.79
C GLY A 13 6.95 4.97 -4.14
N SER A 14 6.07 5.30 -5.08
CA SER A 14 6.42 5.86 -6.39
C SER A 14 6.57 7.39 -6.39
N GLY A 15 6.10 8.07 -5.34
CA GLY A 15 6.06 9.54 -5.28
C GLY A 15 7.43 10.22 -5.30
N ASP A 16 7.48 11.49 -5.71
CA ASP A 16 8.70 12.32 -5.77
C ASP A 16 9.11 12.77 -4.36
N THR A 17 9.66 11.85 -3.59
CA THR A 17 10.06 12.06 -2.19
C THR A 17 11.57 11.93 -1.95
N VAL A 18 12.33 11.44 -2.92
CA VAL A 18 13.77 11.17 -2.78
C VAL A 18 14.55 12.44 -2.41
N ASP A 19 14.26 13.57 -3.07
CA ASP A 19 14.91 14.85 -2.77
C ASP A 19 14.41 15.51 -1.46
N LYS A 20 13.32 14.98 -0.89
CA LYS A 20 12.68 15.54 0.32
C LYS A 20 13.16 14.88 1.59
N HIS A 21 13.75 13.68 1.49
CA HIS A 21 14.14 12.91 2.66
C HIS A 21 15.34 11.98 2.35
N PRO A 22 16.46 12.08 3.09
CA PRO A 22 17.71 11.39 2.77
C PRO A 22 17.68 9.86 2.97
N ALA A 23 16.70 9.34 3.71
CA ALA A 23 16.58 7.91 3.99
C ALA A 23 15.52 7.20 3.12
N ILE A 24 14.97 7.86 2.08
CA ILE A 24 14.11 7.17 1.13
C ILE A 24 14.92 6.09 0.42
N PRO A 25 14.54 4.80 0.53
CA PRO A 25 15.26 3.74 -0.15
C PRO A 25 14.97 3.78 -1.66
N VAL A 26 16.03 3.70 -2.47
CA VAL A 26 15.99 3.80 -3.92
C VAL A 26 16.46 2.51 -4.57
N THR A 27 17.65 2.01 -4.20
CA THR A 27 18.20 0.78 -4.78
C THR A 27 17.53 -0.46 -4.21
N PRO A 28 17.49 -1.60 -4.96
CA PRO A 28 16.96 -2.86 -4.44
C PRO A 28 17.53 -3.26 -3.07
N LYS A 29 18.82 -3.01 -2.86
CA LYS A 29 19.46 -3.26 -1.56
C LYS A 29 18.88 -2.37 -0.45
N GLN A 30 18.75 -1.06 -0.70
CA GLN A 30 18.19 -0.13 0.29
C GLN A 30 16.73 -0.46 0.63
N ILE A 31 15.93 -0.87 -0.38
CA ILE A 31 14.53 -1.25 -0.20
C ILE A 31 14.43 -2.52 0.64
N ALA A 32 15.27 -3.52 0.36
CA ALA A 32 15.33 -4.74 1.16
C ALA A 32 15.78 -4.46 2.60
N ASP A 33 16.83 -3.66 2.80
CA ASP A 33 17.31 -3.27 4.12
C ASP A 33 16.22 -2.54 4.93
N ALA A 34 15.45 -1.66 4.28
CA ALA A 34 14.33 -0.95 4.90
C ALA A 34 13.17 -1.89 5.30
N ALA A 35 12.87 -2.91 4.48
CA ALA A 35 11.90 -3.94 4.83
C ALA A 35 12.35 -4.78 6.04
N ILE A 36 13.64 -5.14 6.10
CA ILE A 36 14.25 -5.87 7.22
C ILE A 36 14.24 -5.02 8.49
N GLU A 37 14.57 -3.72 8.39
CA GLU A 37 14.47 -2.76 9.49
C GLU A 37 13.05 -2.69 10.05
N ALA A 38 12.06 -2.51 9.16
CA ALA A 38 10.65 -2.44 9.54
C ALA A 38 10.16 -3.73 10.24
N ALA A 39 10.54 -4.90 9.72
CA ALA A 39 10.22 -6.19 10.34
C ALA A 39 10.86 -6.33 11.72
N SER A 40 12.11 -5.93 11.88
CA SER A 40 12.83 -5.94 13.16
C SER A 40 12.20 -5.01 14.20
N ALA A 41 11.57 -3.92 13.75
CA ALA A 41 10.83 -2.98 14.60
C ALA A 41 9.40 -3.46 14.94
N GLY A 42 8.91 -4.55 14.32
CA GLY A 42 7.62 -5.17 14.63
C GLY A 42 6.57 -5.12 13.50
N ALA A 43 6.91 -4.69 12.29
CA ALA A 43 6.02 -4.80 11.15
C ALA A 43 5.86 -6.28 10.73
N ALA A 44 4.63 -6.73 10.55
CA ALA A 44 4.34 -8.07 10.04
C ALA A 44 4.32 -8.11 8.50
N ILE A 45 4.05 -6.98 7.85
CA ILE A 45 3.96 -6.84 6.40
C ILE A 45 4.93 -5.73 5.95
N ALA A 46 5.69 -5.97 4.88
CA ALA A 46 6.45 -4.96 4.17
C ALA A 46 5.84 -4.74 2.79
N HIS A 47 5.29 -3.55 2.57
CA HIS A 47 4.79 -3.10 1.28
C HIS A 47 5.89 -2.34 0.53
N MET A 48 6.10 -2.69 -0.74
CA MET A 48 7.26 -2.23 -1.49
C MET A 48 6.92 -1.87 -2.94
N HIS A 49 7.49 -0.74 -3.35
CA HIS A 49 7.73 -0.36 -4.74
C HIS A 49 9.21 -0.57 -5.07
N VAL A 50 9.58 -0.48 -6.34
CA VAL A 50 10.97 -0.32 -6.77
C VAL A 50 11.16 1.02 -7.49
N ARG A 51 12.38 1.51 -7.45
CA ARG A 51 12.76 2.79 -8.05
C ARG A 51 13.95 2.60 -8.96
N ASP A 52 13.99 3.36 -10.05
CA ASP A 52 15.16 3.47 -10.89
C ASP A 52 16.33 4.08 -10.09
N PRO A 53 17.46 3.38 -9.95
CA PRO A 53 18.58 3.85 -9.13
C PRO A 53 19.26 5.11 -9.65
N GLU A 54 19.14 5.44 -10.95
CA GLU A 54 19.76 6.62 -11.56
C GLU A 54 18.91 7.87 -11.37
N THR A 55 17.58 7.72 -11.46
CA THR A 55 16.65 8.85 -11.42
C THR A 55 15.90 8.98 -10.09
N GLY A 56 15.85 7.92 -9.27
CA GLY A 56 15.05 7.86 -8.06
C GLY A 56 13.54 7.73 -8.30
N LYS A 57 13.09 7.73 -9.55
CA LYS A 57 11.66 7.61 -9.90
C LYS A 57 11.16 6.18 -9.70
N GLY A 58 9.89 6.05 -9.35
CA GLY A 58 9.20 4.75 -9.33
C GLY A 58 9.29 4.07 -10.70
N CYS A 59 9.46 2.75 -10.71
CA CYS A 59 9.50 1.95 -11.93
C CYS A 59 8.82 0.58 -11.74
N ARG A 60 8.69 -0.20 -12.83
CA ARG A 60 8.04 -1.52 -12.85
C ARG A 60 9.01 -2.62 -13.30
N ASP A 61 10.29 -2.50 -12.94
CA ASP A 61 11.32 -3.47 -13.33
C ASP A 61 11.19 -4.77 -12.52
N ASP A 62 10.85 -5.86 -13.20
CA ASP A 62 10.65 -7.19 -12.60
C ASP A 62 11.90 -7.74 -11.91
N GLU A 63 13.09 -7.50 -12.47
CA GLU A 63 14.35 -8.00 -11.89
C GLU A 63 14.73 -7.24 -10.62
N MET A 64 14.40 -5.95 -10.54
CA MET A 64 14.57 -5.19 -9.29
C MET A 64 13.65 -5.70 -8.19
N TYR A 65 12.37 -5.98 -8.48
CA TYR A 65 11.46 -6.60 -7.51
C TYR A 65 11.98 -7.96 -7.04
N LYS A 66 12.45 -8.78 -7.97
CA LYS A 66 13.02 -10.08 -7.68
C LYS A 66 14.26 -9.98 -6.80
N GLU A 67 15.15 -9.02 -7.08
CA GLU A 67 16.34 -8.77 -6.27
C GLU A 67 15.95 -8.35 -4.84
N VAL A 68 14.99 -7.41 -4.67
CA VAL A 68 14.49 -7.01 -3.34
C VAL A 68 14.01 -8.21 -2.55
N VAL A 69 13.12 -9.02 -3.14
CA VAL A 69 12.54 -10.20 -2.47
C VAL A 69 13.61 -11.25 -2.15
N SER A 70 14.56 -11.49 -3.06
CA SER A 70 15.68 -12.42 -2.80
C SER A 70 16.51 -11.97 -1.59
N ARG A 71 16.88 -10.68 -1.54
CA ARG A 71 17.67 -10.13 -0.43
C ARG A 71 16.96 -10.26 0.93
N ILE A 72 15.64 -10.04 0.96
CA ILE A 72 14.84 -10.21 2.19
C ILE A 72 14.86 -11.69 2.60
N LYS A 73 14.60 -12.62 1.67
CA LYS A 73 14.62 -14.07 1.95
C LYS A 73 15.99 -14.55 2.40
N ASP A 74 17.05 -14.10 1.74
CA ASP A 74 18.43 -14.48 2.06
C ASP A 74 18.89 -13.97 3.43
N SER A 75 18.28 -12.89 3.94
CA SER A 75 18.54 -12.39 5.30
C SER A 75 17.98 -13.30 6.41
N GLY A 76 17.06 -14.19 6.07
CA GLY A 76 16.32 -15.02 7.04
C GLY A 76 15.24 -14.25 7.82
N THR A 77 14.94 -13.01 7.44
CA THR A 77 13.89 -12.22 8.07
C THR A 77 12.52 -12.77 7.69
N ASP A 78 11.70 -13.11 8.69
CA ASP A 78 10.31 -13.48 8.47
C ASP A 78 9.45 -12.20 8.40
N VAL A 79 8.91 -11.93 7.22
CA VAL A 79 8.00 -10.81 6.93
C VAL A 79 7.10 -11.17 5.76
N ILE A 80 5.86 -10.75 5.81
CA ILE A 80 4.90 -10.91 4.71
C ILE A 80 5.27 -9.94 3.59
N ILE A 81 5.53 -10.46 2.41
CA ILE A 81 5.91 -9.68 1.22
C ILE A 81 4.64 -9.16 0.54
N ASN A 82 4.51 -7.84 0.48
CA ASN A 82 3.45 -7.14 -0.25
C ASN A 82 4.09 -6.29 -1.37
N LEU A 83 3.85 -6.65 -2.63
CA LEU A 83 4.36 -5.89 -3.77
C LEU A 83 3.23 -5.07 -4.39
N THR A 84 3.50 -3.81 -4.72
CA THR A 84 2.52 -2.96 -5.38
C THR A 84 2.15 -3.47 -6.78
N SER A 85 0.90 -3.34 -7.19
CA SER A 85 0.49 -3.36 -8.60
C SER A 85 -0.17 -2.03 -9.03
N GLY A 86 -0.02 -0.99 -8.23
CA GLY A 86 -0.54 0.35 -8.50
C GLY A 86 0.19 1.10 -9.61
N MET A 87 1.45 0.76 -9.88
CA MET A 87 2.21 1.38 -10.97
C MET A 87 1.66 1.03 -12.35
N GLY A 88 1.66 1.99 -13.28
CA GLY A 88 1.13 1.82 -14.63
C GLY A 88 -0.30 2.32 -14.81
N GLY A 89 -0.76 3.18 -13.92
CA GLY A 89 -2.08 3.81 -13.96
C GLY A 89 -2.05 5.30 -14.26
N ASP A 90 -0.89 5.92 -14.28
CA ASP A 90 -0.77 7.37 -14.37
C ASP A 90 -0.91 7.88 -15.80
N ILE A 91 -1.75 8.89 -15.97
CA ILE A 91 -1.88 9.67 -17.21
C ILE A 91 -1.69 11.15 -16.88
N GLU A 92 -0.72 11.77 -17.50
CA GLU A 92 -0.59 13.22 -17.54
C GLU A 92 -1.34 13.74 -18.76
N ILE A 93 -2.50 14.34 -18.54
CA ILE A 93 -3.34 14.89 -19.60
C ILE A 93 -2.61 16.01 -20.32
N GLY A 94 -2.70 16.03 -21.64
CA GLY A 94 -2.07 17.06 -22.48
C GLY A 94 -2.63 18.47 -22.27
N PRO A 95 -2.07 19.47 -22.96
CA PRO A 95 -2.52 20.84 -22.89
C PRO A 95 -3.95 21.00 -23.45
N GLU A 96 -4.62 22.11 -23.10
CA GLU A 96 -6.01 22.38 -23.47
C GLU A 96 -6.30 22.34 -24.97
N ASP A 97 -5.31 22.58 -25.83
CA ASP A 97 -5.43 22.52 -27.30
C ASP A 97 -5.17 21.11 -27.88
N ASP A 98 -4.61 20.19 -27.08
CA ASP A 98 -4.42 18.79 -27.46
C ASP A 98 -4.38 17.85 -26.22
N LEU A 99 -5.53 17.54 -25.68
CA LEU A 99 -5.68 16.72 -24.46
C LEU A 99 -5.12 15.31 -24.60
N MET A 100 -5.05 14.76 -25.82
CA MET A 100 -4.56 13.41 -26.09
C MET A 100 -3.04 13.33 -26.26
N LYS A 101 -2.35 14.47 -26.30
CA LYS A 101 -0.89 14.54 -26.27
C LYS A 101 -0.40 14.38 -24.83
N PHE A 102 -0.45 13.16 -24.34
CA PHE A 102 -0.07 12.83 -22.96
C PHE A 102 1.34 13.31 -22.62
N GLY A 103 1.50 13.78 -21.38
CA GLY A 103 2.76 14.27 -20.85
C GLY A 103 3.77 13.16 -20.54
N PRO A 104 5.02 13.53 -20.25
CA PRO A 104 6.14 12.60 -20.06
C PRO A 104 6.04 11.75 -18.80
N ASN A 105 5.14 12.08 -17.85
CA ASN A 105 4.93 11.31 -16.63
C ASN A 105 3.83 10.23 -16.80
N THR A 106 3.31 10.03 -18.02
CA THR A 106 2.36 8.96 -18.30
C THR A 106 3.08 7.62 -18.34
N ASP A 107 2.62 6.67 -17.50
CA ASP A 107 3.12 5.29 -17.46
C ASP A 107 2.03 4.24 -17.77
N PHE A 108 0.86 4.68 -18.23
CA PHE A 108 -0.37 3.91 -18.38
C PHE A 108 -0.21 2.66 -19.22
N VAL A 109 -0.50 1.51 -18.65
CA VAL A 109 -0.45 0.19 -19.30
C VAL A 109 -1.68 -0.65 -18.94
N ASN A 110 -1.82 -1.81 -19.60
CA ASN A 110 -2.93 -2.72 -19.33
C ASN A 110 -2.80 -3.44 -17.98
N ALA A 111 -3.92 -3.99 -17.50
CA ALA A 111 -4.00 -4.62 -16.17
C ALA A 111 -3.00 -5.78 -15.96
N LEU A 112 -2.75 -6.60 -16.99
CA LEU A 112 -1.85 -7.75 -16.86
C LEU A 112 -0.37 -7.32 -16.85
N GLU A 113 -0.04 -6.28 -17.59
CA GLU A 113 1.32 -5.72 -17.58
C GLU A 113 1.69 -5.13 -16.22
N ARG A 114 0.71 -4.56 -15.48
CA ARG A 114 0.92 -4.13 -14.09
C ARG A 114 1.27 -5.28 -13.14
N LEU A 115 0.88 -6.51 -13.48
CA LEU A 115 1.10 -7.72 -12.67
C LEU A 115 2.32 -8.53 -13.09
N SER A 116 3.14 -8.08 -14.05
CA SER A 116 4.26 -8.86 -14.59
C SER A 116 5.20 -9.41 -13.50
N HIS A 117 5.62 -8.56 -12.57
CA HIS A 117 6.46 -8.95 -11.44
C HIS A 117 5.73 -9.85 -10.43
N VAL A 118 4.43 -9.64 -10.21
CA VAL A 118 3.61 -10.48 -9.33
C VAL A 118 3.52 -11.91 -9.87
N GLU A 119 3.33 -12.08 -11.18
CA GLU A 119 3.30 -13.40 -11.82
C GLU A 119 4.63 -14.15 -11.71
N LYS A 120 5.76 -13.43 -11.79
CA LYS A 120 7.10 -14.02 -11.74
C LYS A 120 7.57 -14.37 -10.33
N ILE A 121 7.13 -13.59 -9.33
CA ILE A 121 7.65 -13.67 -7.96
C ILE A 121 6.69 -14.41 -7.03
N LEU A 122 5.38 -14.32 -7.28
CA LEU A 122 4.31 -14.86 -6.45
C LEU A 122 4.47 -14.43 -4.97
N PRO A 123 4.37 -13.11 -4.68
CA PRO A 123 4.45 -12.62 -3.32
C PRO A 123 3.25 -13.08 -2.48
N ASP A 124 3.29 -12.91 -1.16
CA ASP A 124 2.16 -13.23 -0.28
C ASP A 124 0.93 -12.35 -0.60
N ILE A 125 1.18 -11.07 -0.81
CA ILE A 125 0.18 -10.03 -1.07
C ILE A 125 0.62 -9.18 -2.27
N CYS A 126 -0.32 -8.68 -3.06
CA CYS A 126 -0.06 -7.53 -3.91
C CYS A 126 -1.17 -6.49 -3.77
N SER A 127 -0.82 -5.19 -3.78
CA SER A 127 -1.84 -4.14 -3.71
C SER A 127 -2.53 -3.94 -5.06
N LEU A 128 -3.79 -3.54 -5.01
CA LEU A 128 -4.63 -3.25 -6.18
C LEU A 128 -5.42 -1.97 -5.91
N ASP A 129 -5.10 -0.89 -6.63
CA ASP A 129 -5.74 0.42 -6.47
C ASP A 129 -7.14 0.40 -7.09
N CYS A 130 -8.17 0.46 -6.26
CA CYS A 130 -9.54 0.12 -6.62
C CYS A 130 -10.35 1.27 -7.25
N GLY A 131 -9.72 2.08 -8.09
CA GLY A 131 -10.47 3.06 -8.88
C GLY A 131 -9.63 4.20 -9.44
N THR A 132 -10.26 4.96 -10.32
CA THR A 132 -9.70 6.15 -10.96
C THR A 132 -9.85 7.34 -10.02
N LEU A 133 -8.79 8.15 -9.88
CA LEU A 133 -8.82 9.37 -9.07
C LEU A 133 -7.89 10.45 -9.64
N ASN A 134 -8.16 11.72 -9.27
CA ASN A 134 -7.18 12.77 -9.45
C ASN A 134 -6.01 12.51 -8.49
N PHE A 135 -4.78 12.67 -8.96
CA PHE A 135 -3.60 12.41 -8.17
C PHE A 135 -2.80 13.71 -7.92
N GLY A 136 -3.33 14.55 -7.03
CA GLY A 136 -2.77 15.86 -6.73
C GLY A 136 -3.24 16.98 -7.66
N ASP A 137 -2.61 18.14 -7.53
CA ASP A 137 -2.84 19.30 -8.41
C ASP A 137 -2.23 19.07 -9.80
N GLY A 138 -2.81 19.74 -10.80
CA GLY A 138 -2.35 19.69 -12.19
C GLY A 138 -3.13 18.67 -13.03
N ASN A 139 -2.47 18.11 -14.03
CA ASN A 139 -3.09 17.29 -15.07
C ASN A 139 -2.90 15.77 -14.85
N MET A 140 -2.45 15.35 -13.67
CA MET A 140 -2.25 13.94 -13.36
C MET A 140 -3.55 13.27 -12.91
N ILE A 141 -3.86 12.14 -13.53
CA ILE A 141 -4.92 11.22 -13.09
C ILE A 141 -4.36 9.81 -12.99
N TYR A 142 -4.81 9.07 -11.97
CA TYR A 142 -4.62 7.64 -11.90
C TYR A 142 -5.84 6.93 -12.47
N VAL A 143 -5.64 5.99 -13.38
CA VAL A 143 -6.72 5.29 -14.08
C VAL A 143 -6.72 3.79 -13.76
N SER A 144 -7.82 3.33 -13.16
CA SER A 144 -8.18 1.92 -13.04
C SER A 144 -9.66 1.75 -13.36
N THR A 145 -9.95 1.29 -14.58
CA THR A 145 -11.34 1.07 -14.99
C THR A 145 -11.93 -0.19 -14.34
N PRO A 146 -13.26 -0.29 -14.22
CA PRO A 146 -13.90 -1.50 -13.69
C PRO A 146 -13.51 -2.78 -14.42
N GLU A 147 -13.26 -2.72 -15.72
CA GLU A 147 -12.81 -3.88 -16.50
C GLU A 147 -11.37 -4.27 -16.15
N GLN A 148 -10.45 -3.29 -16.08
CA GLN A 148 -9.06 -3.53 -15.69
C GLN A 148 -8.97 -4.12 -14.27
N LEU A 149 -9.79 -3.62 -13.34
CA LEU A 149 -9.83 -4.10 -11.96
C LEU A 149 -10.34 -5.55 -11.87
N ARG A 150 -11.38 -5.90 -12.63
CA ARG A 150 -11.86 -7.29 -12.69
C ARG A 150 -10.82 -8.23 -13.29
N LEU A 151 -10.15 -7.82 -14.37
CA LEU A 151 -9.08 -8.62 -14.97
C LEU A 151 -7.91 -8.80 -14.02
N GLY A 152 -7.47 -7.72 -13.36
CA GLY A 152 -6.40 -7.77 -12.37
C GLY A 152 -6.75 -8.64 -11.18
N ALA A 153 -7.91 -8.44 -10.54
CA ALA A 153 -8.36 -9.23 -9.40
C ALA A 153 -8.48 -10.72 -9.73
N LYS A 154 -9.08 -11.05 -10.88
CA LYS A 154 -9.15 -12.43 -11.36
C LYS A 154 -7.77 -13.06 -11.55
N ARG A 155 -6.84 -12.32 -12.16
CA ARG A 155 -5.48 -12.83 -12.37
C ARG A 155 -4.74 -13.05 -11.05
N ILE A 156 -4.84 -12.13 -10.10
CA ILE A 156 -4.27 -12.26 -8.77
C ILE A 156 -4.83 -13.50 -8.06
N GLN A 157 -6.14 -13.73 -8.14
CA GLN A 157 -6.82 -14.91 -7.59
C GLN A 157 -6.28 -16.22 -8.22
N GLU A 158 -6.15 -16.27 -9.56
CA GLU A 158 -5.58 -17.42 -10.29
C GLU A 158 -4.14 -17.73 -9.87
N LEU A 159 -3.35 -16.71 -9.57
CA LEU A 159 -1.97 -16.85 -9.07
C LEU A 159 -1.91 -17.33 -7.61
N GLY A 160 -3.02 -17.28 -6.90
CA GLY A 160 -3.11 -17.62 -5.48
C GLY A 160 -2.43 -16.60 -4.56
N VAL A 161 -2.22 -15.37 -5.05
CA VAL A 161 -1.73 -14.21 -4.29
C VAL A 161 -2.92 -13.53 -3.63
N LYS A 162 -2.74 -12.94 -2.44
CA LYS A 162 -3.80 -12.17 -1.77
C LYS A 162 -3.82 -10.73 -2.30
N PRO A 163 -4.92 -10.22 -2.89
CA PRO A 163 -5.03 -8.80 -3.21
C PRO A 163 -5.24 -7.98 -1.94
N GLU A 164 -4.47 -6.90 -1.77
CA GLU A 164 -4.75 -5.81 -0.83
C GLU A 164 -5.42 -4.68 -1.60
N LEU A 165 -6.69 -4.43 -1.29
CA LEU A 165 -7.53 -3.49 -2.03
C LEU A 165 -7.31 -2.09 -1.50
N GLU A 166 -6.61 -1.24 -2.24
CA GLU A 166 -6.37 0.16 -1.87
C GLU A 166 -7.57 1.02 -2.24
N ILE A 167 -8.16 1.64 -1.22
CA ILE A 167 -9.42 2.36 -1.27
C ILE A 167 -9.19 3.84 -0.95
N PHE A 168 -9.30 4.71 -1.94
CA PHE A 168 -9.03 6.14 -1.81
C PHE A 168 -10.28 6.98 -1.58
N ASP A 169 -11.47 6.44 -1.87
CA ASP A 169 -12.76 7.06 -1.56
C ASP A 169 -13.89 6.03 -1.50
N THR A 170 -15.12 6.50 -1.24
CA THR A 170 -16.30 5.64 -1.08
C THR A 170 -16.75 4.98 -2.39
N GLY A 171 -16.49 5.57 -3.55
CA GLY A 171 -16.77 4.97 -4.85
C GLY A 171 -15.88 3.76 -5.11
N HIS A 172 -14.61 3.84 -4.72
CA HIS A 172 -13.68 2.71 -4.78
C HIS A 172 -14.13 1.58 -3.84
N MET A 173 -14.53 1.90 -2.60
CA MET A 173 -15.07 0.93 -1.65
C MET A 173 -16.31 0.22 -2.23
N TRP A 174 -17.23 0.97 -2.81
CA TRP A 174 -18.43 0.39 -3.43
C TRP A 174 -18.06 -0.58 -4.56
N PHE A 175 -17.10 -0.21 -5.41
CA PHE A 175 -16.69 -1.10 -6.50
C PHE A 175 -15.89 -2.31 -6.01
N ALA A 176 -15.04 -2.17 -5.00
CA ALA A 176 -14.35 -3.30 -4.37
C ALA A 176 -15.34 -4.31 -3.76
N ASN A 177 -16.39 -3.82 -3.09
CA ASN A 177 -17.48 -4.66 -2.60
C ASN A 177 -18.18 -5.41 -3.74
N ARG A 178 -18.39 -4.73 -4.88
CA ARG A 178 -18.98 -5.37 -6.06
C ARG A 178 -18.09 -6.50 -6.60
N MET A 179 -16.76 -6.31 -6.65
CA MET A 179 -15.84 -7.38 -7.05
C MET A 179 -15.86 -8.56 -6.06
N HIS A 180 -16.04 -8.29 -4.76
CA HIS A 180 -16.20 -9.34 -3.75
C HIS A 180 -17.51 -10.14 -3.97
N GLU A 181 -18.65 -9.47 -4.21
CA GLU A 181 -19.92 -10.10 -4.56
C GLU A 181 -19.84 -10.94 -5.85
N GLU A 182 -19.01 -10.55 -6.80
CA GLU A 182 -18.76 -11.28 -8.05
C GLU A 182 -17.84 -12.50 -7.86
N GLY A 183 -17.31 -12.73 -6.65
CA GLY A 183 -16.43 -13.85 -6.34
C GLY A 183 -15.00 -13.71 -6.86
N LEU A 184 -14.55 -12.49 -7.15
CA LEU A 184 -13.21 -12.19 -7.64
C LEU A 184 -12.18 -12.03 -6.51
N LEU A 185 -12.61 -12.01 -5.25
CA LEU A 185 -11.79 -11.80 -4.07
C LEU A 185 -12.00 -12.94 -3.09
N ASP A 186 -10.93 -13.62 -2.71
CA ASP A 186 -10.98 -14.73 -1.75
C ASP A 186 -11.09 -14.22 -0.31
N ASP A 187 -11.96 -14.88 0.49
CA ASP A 187 -12.09 -14.57 1.90
C ASP A 187 -10.88 -15.06 2.74
N PRO A 188 -10.58 -14.36 3.83
CA PRO A 188 -11.08 -13.04 4.20
C PRO A 188 -10.53 -11.95 3.25
N ALA A 189 -11.39 -11.12 2.67
CA ALA A 189 -10.95 -10.01 1.81
C ALA A 189 -10.10 -9.02 2.62
N LEU A 190 -9.07 -8.43 1.98
CA LEU A 190 -8.13 -7.52 2.62
C LEU A 190 -8.24 -6.13 2.00
N PHE A 191 -8.58 -5.13 2.83
CA PHE A 191 -8.74 -3.74 2.42
C PHE A 191 -7.69 -2.85 3.07
N GLN A 192 -7.17 -1.89 2.29
CA GLN A 192 -6.32 -0.82 2.75
C GLN A 192 -7.02 0.51 2.51
N ILE A 193 -7.49 1.18 3.57
CA ILE A 193 -8.13 2.49 3.49
C ILE A 193 -7.06 3.56 3.46
N CYS A 194 -6.98 4.29 2.33
CA CYS A 194 -5.93 5.27 2.01
C CYS A 194 -6.49 6.68 2.18
N LEU A 195 -6.06 7.41 3.21
CA LEU A 195 -6.63 8.71 3.56
C LEU A 195 -5.61 9.85 3.40
N GLY A 196 -6.07 10.97 2.84
CA GLY A 196 -5.28 12.18 2.72
C GLY A 196 -4.45 12.28 1.44
N ILE A 197 -4.60 11.36 0.50
CA ILE A 197 -4.17 11.58 -0.88
C ILE A 197 -5.00 12.74 -1.44
N PRO A 198 -4.37 13.79 -2.01
CA PRO A 198 -5.11 14.94 -2.53
C PRO A 198 -6.20 14.53 -3.50
N TYR A 199 -7.42 14.99 -3.20
CA TYR A 199 -8.68 14.76 -3.93
C TYR A 199 -9.27 13.33 -3.83
N GLY A 200 -8.63 12.43 -3.06
CA GLY A 200 -9.27 11.28 -2.47
C GLY A 200 -9.95 11.65 -1.13
N ALA A 201 -10.32 10.66 -0.33
CA ALA A 201 -10.93 10.89 0.97
C ALA A 201 -9.96 11.57 1.95
N PRO A 202 -10.38 12.65 2.65
CA PRO A 202 -9.52 13.33 3.61
C PRO A 202 -9.20 12.46 4.83
N ALA A 203 -7.98 12.63 5.40
CA ALA A 203 -7.53 11.91 6.59
C ALA A 203 -8.20 12.45 7.85
N ASN A 204 -9.39 11.97 8.14
CA ASN A 204 -10.15 12.29 9.36
C ASN A 204 -11.03 11.13 9.81
N THR A 205 -11.54 11.23 11.04
CA THR A 205 -12.39 10.20 11.67
C THR A 205 -13.64 9.87 10.87
N SER A 206 -14.32 10.88 10.31
CA SER A 206 -15.59 10.70 9.59
C SER A 206 -15.38 9.93 8.29
N SER A 207 -14.34 10.26 7.53
CA SER A 207 -13.99 9.55 6.28
C SER A 207 -13.64 8.09 6.56
N MET A 208 -12.77 7.82 7.54
CA MET A 208 -12.42 6.45 7.92
C MET A 208 -13.66 5.68 8.38
N LYS A 209 -14.45 6.25 9.29
CA LYS A 209 -15.65 5.59 9.82
C LYS A 209 -16.65 5.25 8.73
N ASN A 210 -16.89 6.18 7.79
CA ASN A 210 -17.80 5.95 6.67
C ASN A 210 -17.36 4.76 5.80
N MET A 211 -16.07 4.67 5.48
CA MET A 211 -15.54 3.53 4.71
C MET A 211 -15.59 2.22 5.49
N VAL A 212 -15.27 2.25 6.80
CA VAL A 212 -15.35 1.06 7.67
C VAL A 212 -16.78 0.51 7.72
N ASP A 213 -17.79 1.39 7.75
CA ASP A 213 -19.20 0.96 7.75
C ASP A 213 -19.66 0.31 6.43
N MET A 214 -18.89 0.49 5.35
CA MET A 214 -19.16 -0.13 4.05
C MET A 214 -18.46 -1.47 3.85
N LEU A 215 -17.53 -1.86 4.74
CA LEU A 215 -16.77 -3.11 4.58
C LEU A 215 -17.67 -4.35 4.64
N PRO A 216 -17.44 -5.36 3.80
CA PRO A 216 -18.11 -6.64 3.91
C PRO A 216 -17.84 -7.31 5.26
N PRO A 217 -18.82 -8.00 5.85
CA PRO A 217 -18.63 -8.75 7.08
C PRO A 217 -17.47 -9.75 6.98
N GLY A 218 -16.61 -9.80 8.00
CA GLY A 218 -15.49 -10.73 8.05
C GLY A 218 -14.22 -10.26 7.32
N SER A 219 -14.24 -9.10 6.66
CA SER A 219 -13.07 -8.55 6.00
C SER A 219 -11.97 -8.19 7.00
N ASN A 220 -10.72 -8.38 6.60
CA ASN A 220 -9.58 -7.72 7.23
C ASN A 220 -9.35 -6.35 6.60
N TRP A 221 -8.98 -5.38 7.40
CA TRP A 221 -8.68 -4.05 6.89
C TRP A 221 -7.60 -3.35 7.69
N ALA A 222 -6.88 -2.48 7.03
CA ALA A 222 -5.94 -1.53 7.62
C ALA A 222 -6.25 -0.12 7.11
N ALA A 223 -5.71 0.89 7.77
CA ALA A 223 -5.80 2.26 7.30
C ALA A 223 -4.52 3.05 7.58
N PHE A 224 -4.30 4.07 6.76
CA PHE A 224 -3.28 5.09 7.00
C PHE A 224 -3.80 6.51 6.70
N GLY A 225 -3.03 7.49 7.13
CA GLY A 225 -3.19 8.89 6.74
C GLY A 225 -1.86 9.46 6.26
N ILE A 226 -1.89 10.26 5.21
CA ILE A 226 -0.68 10.89 4.65
C ILE A 226 -0.07 11.93 5.61
N GLY A 227 1.26 11.95 5.67
CA GLY A 227 2.06 12.96 6.37
C GLY A 227 1.77 13.02 7.86
N ALA A 228 1.50 14.20 8.39
CA ALA A 228 1.23 14.42 9.81
C ALA A 228 0.01 13.64 10.35
N MET A 229 -0.87 13.17 9.46
CA MET A 229 -2.04 12.39 9.84
C MET A 229 -1.76 10.88 9.98
N GLN A 230 -0.56 10.39 9.67
CA GLN A 230 -0.25 8.96 9.79
C GLN A 230 -0.47 8.45 11.22
N MET A 231 0.14 9.04 12.22
CA MET A 231 0.00 8.59 13.60
C MET A 231 -1.39 8.81 14.21
N PRO A 232 -2.09 9.93 13.98
CA PRO A 232 -3.51 10.05 14.35
C PRO A 232 -4.39 8.95 13.76
N MET A 233 -4.17 8.58 12.49
CA MET A 233 -4.96 7.53 11.83
C MET A 233 -4.59 6.13 12.30
N VAL A 234 -3.36 5.88 12.79
CA VAL A 234 -3.00 4.65 13.51
C VAL A 234 -3.93 4.44 14.71
N ALA A 235 -4.04 5.44 15.59
CA ALA A 235 -4.92 5.36 16.75
C ALA A 235 -6.39 5.15 16.35
N GLN A 236 -6.85 5.89 15.34
CA GLN A 236 -8.22 5.82 14.85
C GLN A 236 -8.55 4.45 14.25
N ALA A 237 -7.66 3.86 13.46
CA ALA A 237 -7.84 2.53 12.88
C ALA A 237 -7.99 1.46 13.97
N VAL A 238 -7.12 1.47 14.99
CA VAL A 238 -7.19 0.54 16.13
C VAL A 238 -8.53 0.68 16.86
N LEU A 239 -8.96 1.91 17.14
CA LEU A 239 -10.23 2.17 17.83
C LEU A 239 -11.45 1.68 17.05
N LEU A 240 -11.42 1.77 15.73
CA LEU A 240 -12.50 1.31 14.84
C LEU A 240 -12.43 -0.20 14.53
N GLY A 241 -11.39 -0.91 14.98
CA GLY A 241 -11.30 -2.36 14.82
C GLY A 241 -10.35 -2.84 13.73
N GLY A 242 -9.59 -1.94 13.10
CA GLY A 242 -8.67 -2.21 12.01
C GLY A 242 -7.23 -2.48 12.42
N ASN A 243 -6.43 -2.83 11.43
CA ASN A 243 -4.99 -2.87 11.46
C ASN A 243 -4.43 -1.52 10.98
N VAL A 244 -3.11 -1.37 10.92
CA VAL A 244 -2.48 -0.09 10.61
C VAL A 244 -1.40 -0.21 9.54
N ARG A 245 -1.22 0.86 8.76
CA ARG A 245 -0.09 1.04 7.87
C ARG A 245 0.67 2.30 8.24
N VAL A 246 2.00 2.20 8.22
CA VAL A 246 2.95 3.31 8.40
C VAL A 246 4.10 3.15 7.41
N GLY A 247 5.02 4.10 7.35
CA GLY A 247 6.22 4.01 6.53
C GLY A 247 6.53 5.30 5.76
N LEU A 248 7.72 5.32 5.17
CA LEU A 248 8.27 6.49 4.45
C LEU A 248 7.57 6.76 3.12
N GLU A 249 6.81 5.81 2.59
CA GLU A 249 5.93 6.05 1.45
C GLU A 249 4.90 7.13 1.76
N ASP A 250 4.31 7.06 2.96
CA ASP A 250 3.16 7.87 3.35
C ASP A 250 3.53 9.07 4.24
N ASN A 251 4.67 9.02 4.94
CA ASN A 251 5.09 10.07 5.87
C ASN A 251 6.61 10.13 6.06
N LEU A 252 7.19 11.31 5.91
CA LEU A 252 8.63 11.54 5.98
C LEU A 252 9.15 11.91 7.38
N TYR A 253 8.24 12.22 8.31
CA TYR A 253 8.62 12.81 9.60
C TYR A 253 8.09 12.00 10.78
N LEU A 254 8.98 11.76 11.74
CA LEU A 254 8.60 11.19 13.04
C LEU A 254 7.80 12.20 13.87
N GLU A 255 8.22 13.45 13.83
CA GLU A 255 7.58 14.63 14.40
C GLU A 255 8.06 15.89 13.66
N LYS A 256 7.50 17.06 13.99
CA LYS A 256 7.81 18.31 13.28
C LYS A 256 9.31 18.58 13.22
N GLY A 257 9.87 18.55 12.02
CA GLY A 257 11.27 18.84 11.76
C GLY A 257 12.25 17.69 12.06
N VAL A 258 11.75 16.52 12.46
CA VAL A 258 12.56 15.32 12.73
C VAL A 258 12.25 14.27 11.65
N TYR A 259 13.21 13.95 10.82
CA TYR A 259 13.10 12.90 9.83
C TYR A 259 12.88 11.53 10.49
N ALA A 260 12.03 10.72 9.86
CA ALA A 260 11.77 9.35 10.29
C ALA A 260 12.65 8.33 9.57
N SER A 261 12.78 7.13 10.14
CA SER A 261 13.09 5.91 9.38
C SER A 261 11.84 5.00 9.37
N ASN A 262 11.84 3.98 8.52
CA ASN A 262 10.75 2.99 8.51
C ASN A 262 10.62 2.32 9.88
N GLY A 263 11.72 1.91 10.49
CA GLY A 263 11.73 1.34 11.83
C GLY A 263 11.15 2.28 12.89
N SER A 264 11.55 3.56 12.89
CA SER A 264 11.06 4.54 13.88
C SER A 264 9.56 4.81 13.77
N LEU A 265 8.98 4.76 12.56
CA LEU A 265 7.53 4.88 12.35
C LEU A 265 6.80 3.65 12.86
N VAL A 266 7.35 2.45 12.65
CA VAL A 266 6.80 1.19 13.18
C VAL A 266 6.84 1.18 14.72
N GLU A 267 7.96 1.57 15.33
CA GLU A 267 8.10 1.67 16.80
C GLU A 267 7.09 2.67 17.40
N LYS A 268 6.89 3.81 16.75
CA LYS A 268 5.90 4.81 17.17
C LYS A 268 4.48 4.28 17.08
N ALA A 269 4.15 3.59 15.98
CA ALA A 269 2.86 2.92 15.83
C ALA A 269 2.64 1.85 16.91
N SER A 270 3.64 1.01 17.18
CA SER A 270 3.63 0.01 18.26
C SER A 270 3.37 0.65 19.64
N THR A 271 4.02 1.78 19.91
CA THR A 271 3.80 2.54 21.16
C THR A 271 2.36 3.01 21.28
N ILE A 272 1.75 3.53 20.22
CA ILE A 272 0.35 3.97 20.19
C ILE A 272 -0.59 2.77 20.43
N ILE A 273 -0.37 1.66 19.73
CA ILE A 273 -1.16 0.43 19.86
C ILE A 273 -1.14 -0.06 21.32
N ASN A 274 0.04 -0.17 21.91
CA ASN A 274 0.22 -0.62 23.29
C ASN A 274 -0.42 0.34 24.31
N SER A 275 -0.32 1.66 24.06
CA SER A 275 -0.94 2.68 24.92
C SER A 275 -2.47 2.62 24.90
N LEU A 276 -3.08 2.11 23.83
CA LEU A 276 -4.52 1.84 23.75
C LEU A 276 -4.93 0.51 24.42
N GLY A 277 -3.98 -0.26 24.97
CA GLY A 277 -4.22 -1.57 25.57
C GLY A 277 -4.52 -2.66 24.53
N ALA A 278 -3.93 -2.53 23.34
CA ALA A 278 -3.85 -3.56 22.30
C ALA A 278 -2.40 -4.08 22.17
N SER A 279 -2.18 -5.10 21.36
CA SER A 279 -0.86 -5.71 21.13
C SER A 279 -0.55 -5.77 19.64
N VAL A 280 0.73 -5.66 19.28
CA VAL A 280 1.19 -5.89 17.90
C VAL A 280 1.23 -7.39 17.63
N MET A 281 0.64 -7.79 16.49
CA MET A 281 0.57 -9.18 16.06
C MET A 281 1.89 -9.61 15.40
N ASN A 282 2.37 -10.80 15.72
CA ASN A 282 3.53 -11.39 15.04
C ASN A 282 3.18 -11.87 13.62
N VAL A 283 4.20 -12.13 12.81
CA VAL A 283 4.07 -12.52 11.39
C VAL A 283 3.27 -13.81 11.22
N SER A 284 3.55 -14.84 12.03
CA SER A 284 2.87 -16.14 11.93
C SER A 284 1.35 -16.02 12.14
N ASP A 285 0.94 -15.26 13.16
CA ASP A 285 -0.48 -15.05 13.45
C ASP A 285 -1.13 -14.10 12.43
N ALA A 286 -0.38 -13.13 11.90
CA ALA A 286 -0.84 -12.28 10.81
C ALA A 286 -1.12 -13.10 9.54
N ARG A 287 -0.23 -14.04 9.14
CA ARG A 287 -0.47 -14.96 8.02
C ARG A 287 -1.77 -15.74 8.19
N LYS A 288 -2.01 -16.30 9.37
CA LYS A 288 -3.26 -17.04 9.66
C LYS A 288 -4.48 -16.14 9.56
N LYS A 289 -4.43 -14.95 10.20
CA LYS A 289 -5.56 -14.00 10.20
C LYS A 289 -5.93 -13.53 8.81
N LEU A 290 -4.93 -13.33 7.95
CA LEU A 290 -5.11 -12.90 6.55
C LEU A 290 -5.46 -14.05 5.60
N GLY A 291 -5.39 -15.30 6.06
CA GLY A 291 -5.63 -16.48 5.21
C GLY A 291 -4.59 -16.66 4.11
N LEU A 292 -3.33 -16.27 4.38
CA LEU A 292 -2.25 -16.42 3.41
C LEU A 292 -1.84 -17.89 3.29
N LYS A 293 -1.52 -18.30 2.06
CA LYS A 293 -0.94 -19.63 1.81
C LYS A 293 0.50 -19.62 2.31
N ASN A 294 0.89 -20.62 3.08
CA ASN A 294 2.26 -20.81 3.57
C ASN A 294 3.22 -21.19 2.42
#